data_d866941f884df7180ac786019e948392
#
_entry.id   d866941f884df7180ac786019e948392
#
_cell.length_a   1.000
_cell.length_b   1.000
_cell.length_c   1.000
_cell.angle_alpha   90.00
_cell.angle_beta   90.00
_cell.angle_gamma   90.00
#
_symmetry.space_group_name_H-M   'P 1'
#
loop_
_entity.id
_entity.type
_entity.pdbx_description
1 polymer ?
#
loop_
_entity_poly.entity_id
_entity_poly.type
_entity_poly.pdbx_seq_one_letter_code
_entity_poly.pdbx_strand_id
1 'polypeptide(L)'
;FIQLGFKEYTKLFDLSQLNLQKSSDSLFMNNIKMKNMRQINVDLVALKKEPDSLYKRDKKQMGVYVKYSNYKDSVPSEKEFLSAQKNIPVKKLASFDTLIPDSLKDIVYSQTLNDVGNARSVLEMAANDFKNQRDDYIQHQIEWHKKLSLSIACLVLFFIGAPLGSIIRKGGLGMPLVMALLFFMIFYLLNIFGEKFTKDQILI
;
A
#
# COMPACT_ATOMS: atom_id res chain seq x y z
N PHE A 1 6.89 33.13 -59.91
CA PHE A 1 6.30 31.91 -59.30
C PHE A 1 6.69 30.73 -60.19
N ILE A 2 7.48 29.76 -59.62
CA ILE A 2 7.83 28.53 -60.32
C ILE A 2 6.82 27.49 -59.86
N GLN A 3 5.96 27.02 -60.76
CA GLN A 3 5.08 25.87 -60.51
C GLN A 3 5.80 24.62 -60.99
N LEU A 4 6.12 23.74 -60.03
CA LEU A 4 6.65 22.41 -60.30
C LEU A 4 5.50 21.41 -60.33
N GLY A 5 5.21 20.85 -61.51
CA GLY A 5 4.24 19.79 -61.67
C GLY A 5 4.96 18.42 -61.54
N PHE A 6 4.49 17.57 -60.62
CA PHE A 6 5.02 16.21 -60.44
C PHE A 6 4.05 15.22 -61.05
N LYS A 7 4.56 14.30 -61.82
CA LYS A 7 3.78 13.14 -62.32
C LYS A 7 3.69 12.02 -61.27
N GLU A 8 4.70 11.97 -60.42
CA GLU A 8 4.78 11.01 -59.31
C GLU A 8 5.70 11.60 -58.21
N TYR A 9 5.28 11.55 -56.95
CA TYR A 9 6.10 11.97 -55.82
C TYR A 9 6.18 10.86 -54.80
N THR A 10 7.36 10.24 -54.69
CA THR A 10 7.62 9.20 -53.68
C THR A 10 8.53 9.75 -52.59
N LYS A 11 8.04 9.83 -51.36
CA LYS A 11 8.83 10.20 -50.19
C LYS A 11 8.99 9.01 -49.28
N LEU A 12 10.22 8.51 -49.15
CA LEU A 12 10.58 7.49 -48.18
C LEU A 12 10.75 8.14 -46.82
N PHE A 13 9.89 7.76 -45.88
CA PHE A 13 10.06 8.13 -44.48
C PHE A 13 10.91 7.09 -43.80
N ASP A 14 12.03 7.52 -43.24
CA ASP A 14 12.83 6.63 -42.37
C ASP A 14 12.11 6.50 -41.03
N LEU A 15 11.52 5.31 -40.80
CA LEU A 15 10.82 4.96 -39.57
C LEU A 15 11.75 4.32 -38.54
N SER A 16 13.06 4.30 -38.77
CA SER A 16 14.05 3.72 -37.85
C SER A 16 14.02 4.38 -36.47
N GLN A 17 13.66 5.68 -36.39
CA GLN A 17 13.47 6.41 -35.13
C GLN A 17 12.18 6.03 -34.40
N LEU A 18 11.21 5.42 -35.08
CA LEU A 18 9.98 4.89 -34.51
C LEU A 18 10.10 3.40 -34.12
N ASN A 19 11.32 2.84 -34.13
CA ASN A 19 11.57 1.53 -33.61
C ASN A 19 11.22 1.53 -32.12
N LEU A 20 9.97 1.23 -31.84
CA LEU A 20 9.46 0.97 -30.50
C LEU A 20 10.27 -0.20 -29.94
N GLN A 21 11.33 0.10 -29.18
CA GLN A 21 11.97 -0.91 -28.37
C GLN A 21 10.87 -1.47 -27.46
N LYS A 22 10.51 -2.73 -27.70
CA LYS A 22 9.57 -3.44 -26.85
C LYS A 22 10.14 -3.38 -25.43
N SER A 23 9.55 -2.50 -24.61
CA SER A 23 9.88 -2.44 -23.19
C SER A 23 9.75 -3.83 -22.60
N SER A 24 10.72 -4.26 -21.81
CA SER A 24 10.67 -5.59 -21.22
C SER A 24 9.37 -5.71 -20.40
N ASP A 25 8.66 -6.81 -20.57
CA ASP A 25 7.41 -7.09 -19.85
C ASP A 25 7.59 -6.98 -18.32
N SER A 26 8.82 -7.15 -17.83
CA SER A 26 9.19 -7.01 -16.43
C SER A 26 8.96 -5.60 -15.84
N LEU A 27 9.06 -4.55 -16.65
CA LEU A 27 8.80 -3.17 -16.20
C LEU A 27 7.33 -2.94 -15.85
N PHE A 28 6.43 -3.71 -16.46
CA PHE A 28 4.99 -3.55 -16.28
C PHE A 28 4.38 -4.58 -15.32
N MET A 29 5.12 -5.65 -15.01
CA MET A 29 4.63 -6.73 -14.13
C MET A 29 4.26 -6.25 -12.73
N ASN A 30 4.94 -5.21 -12.23
CA ASN A 30 4.68 -4.65 -10.90
C ASN A 30 3.53 -3.61 -10.89
N ASN A 31 3.05 -3.19 -12.07
CA ASN A 31 1.96 -2.23 -12.12
C ASN A 31 0.61 -2.92 -11.92
N ILE A 32 -0.04 -2.66 -10.79
CA ILE A 32 -1.33 -3.25 -10.40
C ILE A 32 -2.40 -3.07 -11.48
N LYS A 33 -2.40 -1.92 -12.15
CA LYS A 33 -3.38 -1.59 -13.21
C LYS A 33 -3.27 -2.52 -14.42
N MET A 34 -2.08 -3.04 -14.70
CA MET A 34 -1.82 -3.95 -15.82
C MET A 34 -2.06 -5.43 -15.48
N LYS A 35 -2.11 -5.78 -14.19
CA LYS A 35 -2.38 -7.15 -13.74
C LYS A 35 -3.82 -7.56 -14.08
N ASN A 36 -4.01 -8.81 -14.47
CA ASN A 36 -5.35 -9.37 -14.65
C ASN A 36 -6.01 -9.69 -13.28
N MET A 37 -7.32 -9.96 -13.27
CA MET A 37 -8.06 -10.22 -12.02
C MET A 37 -7.52 -11.44 -11.25
N ARG A 38 -7.01 -12.48 -11.95
CA ARG A 38 -6.43 -13.66 -11.30
C ARG A 38 -5.12 -13.30 -10.60
N GLN A 39 -4.26 -12.51 -11.23
CA GLN A 39 -3.01 -12.02 -10.63
C GLN A 39 -3.28 -11.15 -9.41
N ILE A 40 -4.23 -10.23 -9.51
CA ILE A 40 -4.64 -9.39 -8.36
C ILE A 40 -5.17 -10.25 -7.20
N ASN A 41 -5.92 -11.31 -7.48
CA ASN A 41 -6.40 -12.22 -6.43
C ASN A 41 -5.25 -12.96 -5.73
N VAL A 42 -4.25 -13.42 -6.49
CA VAL A 42 -3.05 -14.06 -5.91
C VAL A 42 -2.30 -13.09 -5.02
N ASP A 43 -2.12 -11.86 -5.48
CA ASP A 43 -1.46 -10.79 -4.71
C ASP A 43 -2.24 -10.45 -3.43
N LEU A 44 -3.57 -10.36 -3.50
CA LEU A 44 -4.42 -10.11 -2.32
C LEU A 44 -4.28 -11.21 -1.27
N VAL A 45 -4.20 -12.48 -1.68
CA VAL A 45 -3.99 -13.60 -0.76
C VAL A 45 -2.59 -13.53 -0.13
N ALA A 46 -1.57 -13.16 -0.89
CA ALA A 46 -0.22 -12.96 -0.38
C ALA A 46 -0.15 -11.80 0.62
N LEU A 47 -0.68 -10.63 0.25
CA LEU A 47 -0.72 -9.43 1.10
C LEU A 47 -1.51 -9.65 2.39
N LYS A 48 -2.53 -10.51 2.39
CA LYS A 48 -3.29 -10.85 3.60
C LYS A 48 -2.48 -11.67 4.61
N LYS A 49 -1.48 -12.44 4.16
CA LYS A 49 -0.61 -13.26 5.03
C LYS A 49 0.64 -12.52 5.52
N GLU A 50 1.02 -11.46 4.85
CA GLU A 50 2.25 -10.72 5.10
C GLU A 50 2.30 -10.01 6.47
N PRO A 51 1.18 -9.47 7.04
CA PRO A 51 1.18 -8.85 8.36
C PRO A 51 1.75 -9.75 9.46
N ASP A 52 1.48 -11.05 9.40
CA ASP A 52 1.98 -12.01 10.40
C ASP A 52 3.51 -12.16 10.32
N SER A 53 4.08 -12.08 9.13
CA SER A 53 5.53 -12.16 8.92
C SER A 53 6.22 -10.87 9.38
N LEU A 54 5.65 -9.71 9.07
CA LEU A 54 6.10 -8.41 9.54
C LEU A 54 6.07 -8.33 11.06
N TYR A 55 4.96 -8.71 11.68
CA TYR A 55 4.84 -8.75 13.14
C TYR A 55 5.91 -9.61 13.80
N LYS A 56 6.17 -10.81 13.27
CA LYS A 56 7.22 -11.69 13.81
C LYS A 56 8.61 -11.09 13.67
N ARG A 57 8.90 -10.45 12.53
CA ARG A 57 10.16 -9.75 12.28
C ARG A 57 10.37 -8.61 13.27
N ASP A 58 9.35 -7.75 13.41
CA ASP A 58 9.43 -6.55 14.23
C ASP A 58 9.48 -6.88 15.72
N LYS A 59 8.73 -7.90 16.15
CA LYS A 59 8.82 -8.45 17.52
C LYS A 59 10.24 -8.95 17.83
N LYS A 60 10.90 -9.63 16.88
CA LYS A 60 12.28 -10.09 17.05
C LYS A 60 13.26 -8.91 17.14
N GLN A 61 13.09 -7.88 16.30
CA GLN A 61 13.93 -6.68 16.34
C GLN A 61 13.75 -5.91 17.64
N MET A 62 12.51 -5.71 18.09
CA MET A 62 12.22 -5.05 19.37
C MET A 62 12.76 -5.82 20.57
N GLY A 63 12.79 -7.15 20.51
CA GLY A 63 13.33 -7.99 21.58
C GLY A 63 14.80 -7.69 21.94
N VAL A 64 15.56 -7.10 21.01
CA VAL A 64 16.96 -6.68 21.27
C VAL A 64 17.02 -5.51 22.24
N TYR A 65 16.06 -4.58 22.13
CA TYR A 65 16.00 -3.37 22.96
C TYR A 65 15.25 -3.58 24.28
N VAL A 66 14.27 -4.50 24.29
CA VAL A 66 13.51 -4.85 25.49
C VAL A 66 14.17 -6.07 26.15
N LYS A 67 15.34 -5.85 26.75
CA LYS A 67 16.15 -6.90 27.38
C LYS A 67 15.38 -7.67 28.48
N TYR A 68 14.46 -7.03 29.16
CA TYR A 68 13.62 -7.67 30.18
C TYR A 68 12.80 -8.84 29.65
N SER A 69 12.30 -8.77 28.41
CA SER A 69 11.55 -9.88 27.82
C SER A 69 12.41 -11.13 27.60
N ASN A 70 13.70 -10.94 27.36
CA ASN A 70 14.67 -12.01 27.18
C ASN A 70 15.09 -12.64 28.52
N TYR A 71 15.00 -11.88 29.63
CA TYR A 71 15.26 -12.41 30.97
C TYR A 71 14.10 -13.22 31.54
N LYS A 72 12.87 -13.01 31.05
CA LYS A 72 11.68 -13.74 31.56
C LYS A 72 11.80 -15.25 31.40
N ASP A 73 12.45 -15.71 30.34
CA ASP A 73 12.66 -17.14 30.07
C ASP A 73 13.88 -17.71 30.85
N SER A 74 14.73 -16.82 31.41
CA SER A 74 15.93 -17.18 32.21
C SER A 74 15.72 -17.00 33.71
N VAL A 75 14.58 -16.43 34.12
CA VAL A 75 14.27 -16.26 35.55
C VAL A 75 13.84 -17.63 36.09
N PRO A 76 14.49 -18.11 37.16
CA PRO A 76 14.05 -19.34 37.87
C PRO A 76 12.58 -19.25 38.22
N SER A 77 11.90 -20.36 38.22
CA SER A 77 10.45 -20.38 38.50
C SER A 77 10.16 -19.57 39.77
N GLU A 78 9.00 -18.93 39.84
CA GLU A 78 8.58 -18.08 40.97
C GLU A 78 8.82 -18.75 42.33
N LYS A 79 8.73 -20.08 42.38
CA LYS A 79 9.00 -20.91 43.59
C LYS A 79 10.48 -20.93 43.97
N GLU A 80 11.39 -20.98 42.99
CA GLU A 80 12.85 -20.93 43.23
C GLU A 80 13.29 -19.54 43.63
N PHE A 81 12.72 -18.50 43.00
CA PHE A 81 12.97 -17.11 43.34
C PHE A 81 12.53 -16.77 44.77
N LEU A 82 11.32 -17.22 45.18
CA LEU A 82 10.80 -17.00 46.52
C LEU A 82 11.60 -17.81 47.59
N SER A 83 12.10 -18.98 47.24
CA SER A 83 12.96 -19.76 48.15
C SER A 83 14.35 -19.14 48.34
N ALA A 84 14.92 -18.56 47.31
CA ALA A 84 16.21 -17.86 47.36
C ALA A 84 16.09 -16.51 48.08
N GLN A 85 14.93 -15.87 48.04
CA GLN A 85 14.68 -14.53 48.63
C GLN A 85 14.48 -14.57 50.17
N LYS A 86 14.29 -15.76 50.76
CA LYS A 86 13.95 -15.93 52.18
C LYS A 86 15.00 -15.36 53.16
N ASN A 87 16.23 -15.13 52.70
CA ASN A 87 17.35 -14.69 53.52
C ASN A 87 18.00 -13.34 53.05
N ILE A 88 17.44 -12.68 52.07
CA ILE A 88 18.00 -11.40 51.62
C ILE A 88 17.16 -10.28 52.25
N PRO A 89 17.74 -9.40 53.09
CA PRO A 89 17.00 -8.24 53.61
C PRO A 89 16.67 -7.31 52.45
N VAL A 90 15.39 -7.26 52.08
CA VAL A 90 14.90 -6.35 51.06
C VAL A 90 15.02 -4.95 51.60
N LYS A 91 16.13 -4.26 51.28
CA LYS A 91 16.30 -2.84 51.55
C LYS A 91 15.30 -2.09 50.65
N LYS A 92 14.29 -1.45 51.26
CA LYS A 92 13.40 -0.57 50.51
C LYS A 92 14.22 0.53 49.88
N LEU A 93 14.54 0.43 48.60
CA LEU A 93 15.18 1.50 47.86
C LEU A 93 14.20 2.62 47.59
N ALA A 94 14.55 3.83 47.95
CA ALA A 94 13.72 5.01 47.74
C ALA A 94 13.64 5.41 46.26
N SER A 95 14.66 5.09 45.47
CA SER A 95 14.73 5.41 44.03
C SER A 95 15.66 4.43 43.33
N PHE A 96 15.36 4.13 42.06
CA PHE A 96 16.23 3.31 41.19
C PHE A 96 17.62 3.93 41.00
N ASP A 97 17.70 5.26 40.99
CA ASP A 97 18.95 6.01 40.85
C ASP A 97 19.99 5.70 41.92
N THR A 98 19.57 5.25 43.10
CA THR A 98 20.49 4.90 44.20
C THR A 98 21.22 3.58 43.98
N LEU A 99 20.75 2.76 42.99
CA LEU A 99 21.42 1.50 42.63
C LEU A 99 22.60 1.71 41.71
N ILE A 100 22.69 2.86 41.01
CA ILE A 100 23.69 3.12 40.00
C ILE A 100 24.80 3.96 40.67
N PRO A 101 26.07 3.49 40.69
CA PRO A 101 27.21 4.31 41.16
C PRO A 101 27.31 5.61 40.35
N ASP A 102 27.61 6.72 41.01
CA ASP A 102 27.66 8.04 40.38
C ASP A 102 28.61 8.10 39.18
N SER A 103 29.73 7.36 39.24
CA SER A 103 30.69 7.25 38.15
C SER A 103 30.13 6.55 36.87
N LEU A 104 29.07 5.81 36.96
CA LEU A 104 28.46 5.09 35.83
C LEU A 104 27.13 5.70 35.36
N LYS A 105 26.59 6.68 36.06
CA LYS A 105 25.32 7.30 35.73
C LYS A 105 25.29 7.87 34.32
N ASP A 106 26.28 8.65 33.93
CA ASP A 106 26.34 9.29 32.61
C ASP A 106 26.42 8.25 31.50
N ILE A 107 27.15 7.16 31.71
CA ILE A 107 27.23 6.06 30.73
C ILE A 107 25.89 5.33 30.61
N VAL A 108 25.28 5.01 31.74
CA VAL A 108 23.97 4.31 31.76
C VAL A 108 22.87 5.18 31.12
N TYR A 109 22.81 6.48 31.43
CA TYR A 109 21.84 7.38 30.84
C TYR A 109 22.04 7.55 29.35
N SER A 110 23.28 7.75 28.88
CA SER A 110 23.57 7.89 27.46
C SER A 110 23.24 6.60 26.69
N GLN A 111 23.57 5.45 27.25
CA GLN A 111 23.22 4.15 26.66
C GLN A 111 21.71 3.95 26.59
N THR A 112 21.00 4.27 27.68
CA THR A 112 19.54 4.14 27.74
C THR A 112 18.85 5.06 26.73
N LEU A 113 19.32 6.31 26.61
CA LEU A 113 18.79 7.25 25.62
C LEU A 113 19.00 6.74 24.20
N ASN A 114 20.16 6.19 23.90
CA ASN A 114 20.44 5.58 22.60
C ASN A 114 19.56 4.36 22.34
N ASP A 115 19.39 3.47 23.31
CA ASP A 115 18.54 2.28 23.19
C ASP A 115 17.07 2.67 22.98
N VAL A 116 16.56 3.67 23.69
CA VAL A 116 15.21 4.22 23.50
C VAL A 116 15.06 4.87 22.14
N GLY A 117 16.06 5.66 21.70
CA GLY A 117 16.07 6.25 20.36
C GLY A 117 16.02 5.21 19.25
N ASN A 118 16.83 4.17 19.37
CA ASN A 118 16.84 3.06 18.43
C ASN A 118 15.52 2.26 18.44
N ALA A 119 14.98 1.97 19.62
CA ALA A 119 13.67 1.30 19.76
C ALA A 119 12.54 2.12 19.11
N ARG A 120 12.55 3.45 19.31
CA ARG A 120 11.61 4.35 18.65
C ARG A 120 11.73 4.28 17.13
N SER A 121 12.94 4.33 16.59
CA SER A 121 13.19 4.24 15.15
C SER A 121 12.66 2.91 14.56
N VAL A 122 12.87 1.79 15.26
CA VAL A 122 12.34 0.48 14.84
C VAL A 122 10.81 0.49 14.84
N LEU A 123 10.16 1.09 15.85
CA LEU A 123 8.71 1.22 15.90
C LEU A 123 8.15 2.11 14.78
N GLU A 124 8.82 3.23 14.50
CA GLU A 124 8.42 4.12 13.39
C GLU A 124 8.55 3.42 12.03
N MET A 125 9.61 2.64 11.80
CA MET A 125 9.76 1.83 10.59
C MET A 125 8.67 0.76 10.51
N ALA A 126 8.41 0.03 11.59
CA ALA A 126 7.36 -0.97 11.65
C ALA A 126 5.98 -0.36 11.34
N ALA A 127 5.65 0.78 11.93
CA ALA A 127 4.40 1.49 11.68
C ALA A 127 4.25 1.89 10.20
N ASN A 128 5.33 2.36 9.58
CA ASN A 128 5.33 2.70 8.16
C ASN A 128 5.19 1.46 7.27
N ASP A 129 5.86 0.35 7.59
CA ASP A 129 5.75 -0.90 6.85
C ASP A 129 4.31 -1.43 6.88
N PHE A 130 3.67 -1.46 8.06
CA PHE A 130 2.27 -1.86 8.18
C PHE A 130 1.32 -0.93 7.43
N LYS A 131 1.59 0.38 7.46
CA LYS A 131 0.80 1.36 6.70
C LYS A 131 0.93 1.13 5.21
N ASN A 132 2.15 1.00 4.70
CA ASN A 132 2.41 0.77 3.28
C ASN A 132 1.75 -0.51 2.79
N GLN A 133 1.88 -1.59 3.56
CA GLN A 133 1.26 -2.87 3.24
C GLN A 133 -0.27 -2.80 3.20
N ARG A 134 -0.87 -2.09 4.16
CA ARG A 134 -2.31 -1.86 4.17
C ARG A 134 -2.75 -1.05 2.95
N ASP A 135 -2.00 0.00 2.61
CA ASP A 135 -2.29 0.85 1.46
C ASP A 135 -2.17 0.05 0.15
N ASP A 136 -1.18 -0.84 0.04
CA ASP A 136 -1.03 -1.76 -1.09
C ASP A 136 -2.21 -2.74 -1.18
N TYR A 137 -2.64 -3.30 -0.07
CA TYR A 137 -3.81 -4.18 -0.03
C TYR A 137 -5.08 -3.46 -0.49
N ILE A 138 -5.32 -2.25 0.00
CA ILE A 138 -6.46 -1.41 -0.39
C ILE A 138 -6.40 -1.07 -1.88
N GLN A 139 -5.23 -0.72 -2.41
CA GLN A 139 -5.06 -0.44 -3.84
C GLN A 139 -5.38 -1.66 -4.71
N HIS A 140 -4.96 -2.86 -4.32
CA HIS A 140 -5.30 -4.09 -5.02
C HIS A 140 -6.80 -4.38 -5.00
N GLN A 141 -7.48 -4.14 -3.87
CA GLN A 141 -8.94 -4.26 -3.79
C GLN A 141 -9.64 -3.24 -4.69
N ILE A 142 -9.22 -1.99 -4.68
CA ILE A 142 -9.78 -0.94 -5.53
C ILE A 142 -9.66 -1.33 -7.01
N GLU A 143 -8.49 -1.75 -7.47
CA GLU A 143 -8.28 -2.12 -8.87
C GLU A 143 -9.07 -3.37 -9.26
N TRP A 144 -9.25 -4.32 -8.35
CA TRP A 144 -10.11 -5.48 -8.59
C TRP A 144 -11.58 -5.08 -8.82
N HIS A 145 -12.14 -4.29 -7.91
CA HIS A 145 -13.51 -3.79 -8.01
C HIS A 145 -13.69 -2.87 -9.21
N LYS A 146 -12.71 -2.03 -9.53
CA LYS A 146 -12.75 -1.11 -10.67
C LYS A 146 -12.86 -1.85 -12.01
N LYS A 147 -12.14 -2.96 -12.19
CA LYS A 147 -12.23 -3.78 -13.39
C LYS A 147 -13.61 -4.41 -13.56
N LEU A 148 -14.19 -4.90 -12.46
CA LEU A 148 -15.55 -5.44 -12.47
C LEU A 148 -16.58 -4.35 -12.76
N SER A 149 -16.48 -3.21 -12.07
CA SER A 149 -17.38 -2.07 -12.25
C SER A 149 -17.36 -1.53 -13.68
N LEU A 150 -16.16 -1.45 -14.30
CA LEU A 150 -16.03 -1.00 -15.69
C LEU A 150 -16.73 -1.95 -16.66
N SER A 151 -16.63 -3.26 -16.44
CA SER A 151 -17.33 -4.25 -17.27
C SER A 151 -18.85 -4.13 -17.17
N ILE A 152 -19.36 -3.95 -15.95
CA ILE A 152 -20.80 -3.72 -15.70
C ILE A 152 -21.26 -2.40 -16.32
N ALA A 153 -20.45 -1.34 -16.19
CA ALA A 153 -20.75 -0.03 -16.78
C ALA A 153 -20.92 -0.10 -18.30
N CYS A 154 -20.07 -0.86 -18.99
CA CYS A 154 -20.22 -1.08 -20.45
C CYS A 154 -21.57 -1.71 -20.80
N LEU A 155 -22.02 -2.71 -20.03
CA LEU A 155 -23.33 -3.34 -20.24
C LEU A 155 -24.48 -2.35 -19.98
N VAL A 156 -24.40 -1.59 -18.88
CA VAL A 156 -25.42 -0.58 -18.54
C VAL A 156 -25.52 0.49 -19.64
N LEU A 157 -24.37 1.01 -20.09
CA LEU A 157 -24.33 2.01 -21.16
C LEU A 157 -24.93 1.46 -22.48
N PHE A 158 -24.67 0.19 -22.80
CA PHE A 158 -25.26 -0.47 -23.97
C PHE A 158 -26.79 -0.54 -23.84
N PHE A 159 -27.31 -0.97 -22.70
CA PHE A 159 -28.77 -1.06 -22.47
C PHE A 159 -29.48 0.31 -22.46
N ILE A 160 -28.78 1.36 -22.01
CA ILE A 160 -29.30 2.74 -22.04
C ILE A 160 -29.22 3.30 -23.47
N GLY A 161 -28.15 3.04 -24.20
CA GLY A 161 -27.92 3.57 -25.54
C GLY A 161 -28.90 3.11 -26.58
N ALA A 162 -29.34 1.84 -26.51
CA ALA A 162 -30.29 1.27 -27.46
C ALA A 162 -31.68 1.96 -27.43
N PRO A 163 -32.36 2.11 -26.27
CA PRO A 163 -33.64 2.85 -26.19
C PRO A 163 -33.47 4.34 -26.52
N LEU A 164 -32.37 4.99 -26.04
CA LEU A 164 -32.17 6.39 -26.33
C LEU A 164 -32.01 6.66 -27.84
N GLY A 165 -31.27 5.81 -28.55
CA GLY A 165 -31.12 5.89 -29.99
C GLY A 165 -32.43 5.75 -30.73
N SER A 166 -33.39 4.94 -30.21
CA SER A 166 -34.72 4.78 -30.76
C SER A 166 -35.63 6.02 -30.57
N ILE A 167 -35.53 6.68 -29.41
CA ILE A 167 -36.33 7.86 -29.05
C ILE A 167 -35.90 9.10 -29.84
N ILE A 168 -34.62 9.25 -30.11
CA ILE A 168 -34.04 10.46 -30.71
C ILE A 168 -34.09 10.40 -32.27
N ARG A 169 -35.02 9.67 -32.86
CA ARG A 169 -35.15 9.48 -34.32
C ARG A 169 -35.20 10.78 -35.15
N LYS A 170 -35.63 11.93 -34.58
CA LYS A 170 -35.79 13.21 -35.27
C LYS A 170 -34.76 14.30 -34.95
N GLY A 171 -33.77 14.04 -34.05
CA GLY A 171 -32.95 15.09 -33.49
C GLY A 171 -31.51 15.17 -33.97
N GLY A 172 -31.11 14.46 -35.03
CA GLY A 172 -29.72 14.47 -35.52
C GLY A 172 -28.72 13.79 -34.55
N LEU A 173 -27.43 13.71 -34.96
CA LEU A 173 -26.36 13.04 -34.21
C LEU A 173 -25.95 13.77 -32.91
N GLY A 174 -26.34 15.05 -32.74
CA GLY A 174 -25.89 15.88 -31.60
C GLY A 174 -26.46 15.43 -30.24
N MET A 175 -27.74 15.10 -30.16
CA MET A 175 -28.36 14.72 -28.88
C MET A 175 -27.86 13.40 -28.29
N PRO A 176 -27.67 12.31 -29.05
CA PRO A 176 -27.03 11.10 -28.52
C PRO A 176 -25.62 11.33 -28.03
N LEU A 177 -24.83 12.20 -28.70
CA LEU A 177 -23.48 12.53 -28.29
C LEU A 177 -23.44 13.24 -26.93
N VAL A 178 -24.30 14.25 -26.73
CA VAL A 178 -24.42 15.00 -25.47
C VAL A 178 -24.82 14.08 -24.32
N MET A 179 -25.81 13.18 -24.54
CA MET A 179 -26.22 12.23 -23.52
C MET A 179 -25.12 11.22 -23.17
N ALA A 180 -24.40 10.71 -24.17
CA ALA A 180 -23.27 9.81 -23.93
C ALA A 180 -22.17 10.49 -23.10
N LEU A 181 -21.85 11.74 -23.40
CA LEU A 181 -20.86 12.51 -22.67
C LEU A 181 -21.29 12.79 -21.23
N LEU A 182 -22.58 13.08 -21.00
CA LEU A 182 -23.16 13.30 -19.68
C LEU A 182 -23.05 12.01 -18.82
N PHE A 183 -23.46 10.86 -19.36
CA PHE A 183 -23.34 9.57 -18.65
C PHE A 183 -21.90 9.21 -18.37
N PHE A 184 -21.00 9.46 -19.32
CA PHE A 184 -19.57 9.24 -19.11
C PHE A 184 -19.04 10.09 -17.96
N MET A 185 -19.42 11.37 -17.91
CA MET A 185 -19.02 12.30 -16.83
C MET A 185 -19.52 11.82 -15.47
N ILE A 186 -20.79 11.43 -15.37
CA ILE A 186 -21.37 10.88 -14.12
C ILE A 186 -20.61 9.63 -13.69
N PHE A 187 -20.39 8.69 -14.61
CA PHE A 187 -19.66 7.46 -14.33
C PHE A 187 -18.22 7.76 -13.83
N TYR A 188 -17.52 8.70 -14.47
CA TYR A 188 -16.18 9.11 -14.08
C TYR A 188 -16.13 9.71 -12.67
N LEU A 189 -17.09 10.60 -12.35
CA LEU A 189 -17.20 11.18 -11.01
C LEU A 189 -17.48 10.11 -9.96
N LEU A 190 -18.39 9.18 -10.22
CA LEU A 190 -18.68 8.07 -9.28
C LEU A 190 -17.46 7.20 -9.01
N ASN A 191 -16.63 6.93 -10.04
CA ASN A 191 -15.38 6.19 -9.85
C ASN A 191 -14.39 6.94 -8.98
N ILE A 192 -14.21 8.25 -9.20
CA ILE A 192 -13.29 9.07 -8.39
C ILE A 192 -13.76 9.11 -6.94
N PHE A 193 -15.05 9.37 -6.70
CA PHE A 193 -15.59 9.40 -5.35
C PHE A 193 -15.46 8.03 -4.66
N GLY A 194 -15.79 6.94 -5.35
CA GLY A 194 -15.65 5.59 -4.82
C GLY A 194 -14.19 5.27 -4.43
N GLU A 195 -13.23 5.60 -5.28
CA GLU A 195 -11.81 5.42 -5.00
C GLU A 195 -11.36 6.24 -3.78
N LYS A 196 -11.80 7.50 -3.69
CA LYS A 196 -11.46 8.38 -2.57
C LYS A 196 -12.04 7.85 -1.25
N PHE A 197 -13.33 7.51 -1.21
CA PHE A 197 -13.98 6.99 0.00
C PHE A 197 -13.36 5.68 0.48
N THR A 198 -12.92 4.82 -0.43
CA THR A 198 -12.24 3.57 -0.07
C THR A 198 -10.84 3.85 0.50
N LYS A 199 -10.08 4.78 -0.09
CA LYS A 199 -8.76 5.18 0.44
C LYS A 199 -8.85 5.85 1.81
N ASP A 200 -9.86 6.68 2.00
CA ASP A 200 -10.11 7.37 3.28
C ASP A 200 -10.73 6.43 4.35
N GLN A 201 -10.90 5.14 4.04
CA GLN A 201 -11.44 4.08 4.93
C GLN A 201 -12.86 4.38 5.47
N ILE A 202 -13.64 5.15 4.75
CA ILE A 202 -15.03 5.47 5.15
C ILE A 202 -15.98 4.31 4.82
N LEU A 203 -15.60 3.42 3.89
CA LEU A 203 -16.42 2.32 3.36
C LEU A 203 -15.93 0.92 3.76
N ILE A 204 -14.95 0.78 4.66
CA ILE A 204 -14.45 -0.54 5.12
C ILE A 204 -14.76 -0.72 6.60
#